data_9c77ad4dd0577c7dfb51be8297551549
#
_entry.id   9c77ad4dd0577c7dfb51be8297551549
#
_cell.length_a   1.000
_cell.length_b   1.000
_cell.length_c   1.000
_cell.angle_alpha   90.00
_cell.angle_beta   90.00
_cell.angle_gamma   90.00
#
_symmetry.space_group_name_H-M   'P 1'
#
loop_
_entity.id
_entity.type
_entity.pdbx_description
1 polymer ?
#
loop_
_entity_poly.entity_id
_entity_poly.type
_entity_poly.pdbx_seq_one_letter_code
_entity_poly.pdbx_strand_id
1 'polypeptide(L)'
;MIKPELEFVYEAGGELEPPREIGRVVDGTRRIIPISAGGYVKGPRISGRLMGHSADWQLTRPDGVTVADAIYAIETDDGALIQIRNKGLRHGPAEVMDRLRRGEEVDPAEYYFRTVPEFIAPEGPYDWLNKSIFVCAGARYASSIRLWVWRVA
;
A
#
# COMPACT_ATOMS: atom_id res chain seq x y z
N MET A 1 27.48 0.61 16.71
CA MET A 1 26.32 1.00 15.88
C MET A 1 25.62 -0.26 15.41
N ILE A 2 24.30 -0.35 15.61
CA ILE A 2 23.49 -1.45 15.10
C ILE A 2 22.79 -0.97 13.83
N LYS A 3 22.94 -1.69 12.74
CA LYS A 3 22.27 -1.41 11.46
C LYS A 3 21.09 -2.37 11.33
N PRO A 4 19.84 -1.86 11.17
CA PRO A 4 18.71 -2.74 10.91
C PRO A 4 18.82 -3.39 9.54
N GLU A 5 18.29 -4.61 9.44
CA GLU A 5 18.20 -5.36 8.19
C GLU A 5 16.73 -5.47 7.76
N LEU A 6 16.51 -5.82 6.50
CA LEU A 6 15.17 -6.00 5.95
C LEU A 6 14.94 -7.49 5.65
N GLU A 7 13.91 -8.05 6.28
CA GLU A 7 13.43 -9.40 6.01
C GLU A 7 12.17 -9.33 5.15
N PHE A 8 12.17 -10.00 4.01
CA PHE A 8 10.99 -10.05 3.14
C PHE A 8 9.83 -10.78 3.82
N VAL A 9 8.64 -10.15 3.79
CA VAL A 9 7.42 -10.68 4.42
C VAL A 9 6.42 -11.17 3.39
N TYR A 10 6.01 -10.32 2.45
CA TYR A 10 5.11 -10.71 1.37
C TYR A 10 5.14 -9.74 0.19
N GLU A 11 4.71 -10.25 -0.94
CA GLU A 11 4.24 -9.48 -2.08
C GLU A 11 2.71 -9.52 -2.09
N ALA A 12 2.09 -8.39 -2.39
CA ALA A 12 0.65 -8.29 -2.60
C ALA A 12 0.35 -7.58 -3.90
N GLY A 13 -0.73 -7.95 -4.53
CA GLY A 13 -1.23 -7.29 -5.73
C GLY A 13 -2.75 -7.28 -5.75
N GLY A 14 -3.32 -6.19 -6.24
CA GLY A 14 -4.77 -6.03 -6.28
C GLY A 14 -5.23 -5.04 -7.31
N GLU A 15 -6.48 -5.21 -7.72
CA GLU A 15 -7.18 -4.31 -8.62
C GLU A 15 -7.71 -3.11 -7.84
N LEU A 16 -7.70 -1.96 -8.48
CA LEU A 16 -8.23 -0.71 -7.97
C LEU A 16 -9.45 -0.31 -8.79
N GLU A 17 -10.50 0.13 -8.11
CA GLU A 17 -11.65 0.71 -8.77
C GLU A 17 -11.35 2.16 -9.19
N PRO A 18 -12.14 2.76 -10.10
CA PRO A 18 -11.97 4.15 -10.48
C PRO A 18 -12.01 5.08 -9.27
N PRO A 19 -11.09 6.05 -9.18
CA PRO A 19 -11.06 6.99 -8.07
C PRO A 19 -12.35 7.81 -7.98
N ARG A 20 -12.76 8.11 -6.75
CA ARG A 20 -13.86 9.03 -6.46
C ARG A 20 -13.27 10.33 -5.90
N GLU A 21 -13.52 11.42 -6.61
CA GLU A 21 -12.94 12.72 -6.25
C GLU A 21 -13.74 13.37 -5.11
N ILE A 22 -13.02 13.72 -4.03
CA ILE A 22 -13.56 14.63 -3.00
C ILE A 22 -13.35 16.07 -3.46
N GLY A 23 -12.16 16.34 -4.06
CA GLY A 23 -11.80 17.64 -4.59
C GLY A 23 -10.81 18.40 -3.71
N ARG A 24 -10.76 19.71 -3.91
CA ARG A 24 -9.85 20.57 -3.16
C ARG A 24 -10.30 20.70 -1.70
N VAL A 25 -9.37 20.48 -0.80
CA VAL A 25 -9.53 20.65 0.65
C VAL A 25 -8.40 21.53 1.19
N VAL A 26 -8.40 21.82 2.49
CA VAL A 26 -7.47 22.78 3.10
C VAL A 26 -6.00 22.41 2.91
N ASP A 27 -5.67 21.13 2.85
CA ASP A 27 -4.29 20.64 2.78
C ASP A 27 -3.91 20.05 1.40
N GLY A 28 -4.76 20.18 0.40
CA GLY A 28 -4.48 19.73 -0.96
C GLY A 28 -5.71 19.25 -1.70
N THR A 29 -5.57 18.20 -2.49
CA THR A 29 -6.65 17.57 -3.24
C THR A 29 -6.83 16.13 -2.78
N ARG A 30 -8.05 15.74 -2.42
CA ARG A 30 -8.36 14.40 -1.93
C ARG A 30 -9.20 13.60 -2.89
N ARG A 31 -8.93 12.29 -2.89
CA ARG A 31 -9.76 11.30 -3.58
C ARG A 31 -9.75 9.98 -2.82
N ILE A 32 -10.76 9.18 -3.06
CA ILE A 32 -10.88 7.83 -2.52
C ILE A 32 -10.62 6.85 -3.65
N ILE A 33 -9.69 5.93 -3.43
CA ILE A 33 -9.41 4.87 -4.39
C ILE A 33 -9.83 3.54 -3.74
N PRO A 34 -11.01 2.99 -4.10
CA PRO A 34 -11.42 1.70 -3.58
C PRO A 34 -10.48 0.58 -4.08
N ILE A 35 -10.22 -0.37 -3.20
CA ILE A 35 -9.41 -1.55 -3.49
C ILE A 35 -10.35 -2.74 -3.57
N SER A 36 -10.35 -3.41 -4.72
CA SER A 36 -11.23 -4.56 -4.95
C SER A 36 -10.83 -5.77 -4.13
N ALA A 37 -11.82 -6.58 -3.79
CA ALA A 37 -11.56 -7.90 -3.20
C ALA A 37 -10.88 -8.84 -4.20
N GLY A 38 -10.16 -9.83 -3.69
CA GLY A 38 -9.62 -10.94 -4.50
C GLY A 38 -8.17 -10.79 -4.93
N GLY A 39 -7.51 -9.68 -4.59
CA GLY A 39 -6.07 -9.56 -4.78
C GLY A 39 -5.30 -10.59 -3.96
N TYR A 40 -4.08 -10.91 -4.37
CA TYR A 40 -3.25 -11.93 -3.74
C TYR A 40 -2.28 -11.36 -2.70
N VAL A 41 -1.92 -12.20 -1.75
CA VAL A 41 -0.81 -11.99 -0.81
C VAL A 41 0.02 -13.26 -0.78
N LYS A 42 1.32 -13.14 -1.05
CA LYS A 42 2.25 -14.29 -1.09
C LYS A 42 3.54 -13.96 -0.36
N GLY A 43 3.89 -14.78 0.61
CA GLY A 43 5.14 -14.67 1.34
C GLY A 43 5.51 -15.94 2.09
N PRO A 44 6.72 -16.00 2.65
CA PRO A 44 7.20 -17.22 3.31
C PRO A 44 6.44 -17.55 4.61
N ARG A 45 5.84 -16.55 5.25
CA ARG A 45 5.13 -16.74 6.54
C ARG A 45 3.67 -16.33 6.49
N ILE A 46 3.22 -15.68 5.42
CA ILE A 46 1.85 -15.21 5.25
C ILE A 46 1.44 -15.32 3.79
N SER A 47 0.31 -15.95 3.54
CA SER A 47 -0.32 -16.06 2.23
C SER A 47 -1.82 -15.95 2.39
N GLY A 48 -2.47 -15.32 1.42
CA GLY A 48 -3.90 -15.12 1.44
C GLY A 48 -4.39 -14.23 0.32
N ARG A 49 -5.47 -13.52 0.59
CA ARG A 49 -6.10 -12.61 -0.37
C ARG A 49 -6.48 -11.29 0.28
N LEU A 50 -6.56 -10.26 -0.54
CA LEU A 50 -7.10 -8.96 -0.13
C LEU A 50 -8.63 -9.06 -0.03
N MET A 51 -9.16 -8.49 1.04
CA MET A 51 -10.61 -8.41 1.25
C MET A 51 -11.18 -7.15 0.61
N GLY A 52 -12.49 -7.15 0.34
CA GLY A 52 -13.24 -5.96 -0.05
C GLY A 52 -13.39 -4.95 1.11
N HIS A 53 -14.14 -3.88 0.84
CA HIS A 53 -14.36 -2.76 1.79
C HIS A 53 -13.07 -2.06 2.20
N SER A 54 -12.14 -1.98 1.27
CA SER A 54 -10.82 -1.38 1.44
C SER A 54 -10.68 -0.17 0.53
N ALA A 55 -9.94 0.83 0.96
CA ALA A 55 -9.67 2.01 0.16
C ALA A 55 -8.38 2.71 0.58
N ASP A 56 -7.79 3.44 -0.39
CA ASP A 56 -6.78 4.44 -0.15
C ASP A 56 -7.46 5.83 -0.10
N TRP A 57 -7.35 6.49 1.04
CA TRP A 57 -7.82 7.85 1.29
C TRP A 57 -6.72 8.84 0.95
N GLN A 58 -6.51 9.03 -0.33
CA GLN A 58 -5.34 9.69 -0.90
C GLN A 58 -5.44 11.22 -0.82
N LEU A 59 -4.31 11.83 -0.47
CA LEU A 59 -4.12 13.28 -0.51
C LEU A 59 -2.98 13.62 -1.46
N THR A 60 -3.21 14.52 -2.40
CA THR A 60 -2.11 15.17 -3.14
C THR A 60 -1.88 16.54 -2.54
N ARG A 61 -0.70 16.73 -1.95
CA ARG A 61 -0.29 17.97 -1.29
C ARG A 61 -0.03 19.08 -2.32
N PRO A 62 -0.03 20.37 -1.90
CA PRO A 62 0.31 21.48 -2.80
C PRO A 62 1.71 21.39 -3.44
N ASP A 63 2.65 20.70 -2.79
CA ASP A 63 4.00 20.46 -3.33
C ASP A 63 4.07 19.29 -4.34
N GLY A 64 2.93 18.68 -4.66
CA GLY A 64 2.83 17.57 -5.62
C GLY A 64 3.08 16.20 -5.03
N VAL A 65 3.45 16.09 -3.77
CA VAL A 65 3.63 14.78 -3.12
C VAL A 65 2.27 14.15 -2.85
N THR A 66 2.12 12.90 -3.24
CA THR A 66 0.93 12.10 -2.95
C THR A 66 1.13 11.36 -1.63
N VAL A 67 0.22 11.56 -0.70
CA VAL A 67 0.15 10.80 0.55
C VAL A 67 -0.86 9.68 0.35
N ALA A 68 -0.36 8.44 0.38
CA ALA A 68 -1.22 7.26 0.46
C ALA A 68 -1.61 7.01 1.92
N ASP A 69 -2.85 6.68 2.17
CA ASP A 69 -3.36 6.32 3.50
C ASP A 69 -4.43 5.24 3.31
N ALA A 70 -3.97 4.03 3.10
CA ALA A 70 -4.84 2.89 2.80
C ALA A 70 -5.18 2.11 4.06
N ILE A 71 -6.44 1.71 4.17
CA ILE A 71 -6.90 0.74 5.15
C ILE A 71 -7.48 -0.44 4.36
N TYR A 72 -6.93 -1.61 4.61
CA TYR A 72 -7.38 -2.85 3.98
C TYR A 72 -7.19 -4.04 4.92
N ALA A 73 -7.67 -5.20 4.52
CA ALA A 73 -7.54 -6.42 5.29
C ALA A 73 -7.09 -7.57 4.40
N ILE A 74 -6.35 -8.48 5.00
CA ILE A 74 -5.95 -9.77 4.41
C ILE A 74 -6.74 -10.86 5.12
N GLU A 75 -7.31 -11.76 4.33
CA GLU A 75 -7.76 -13.07 4.82
C GLU A 75 -6.66 -14.07 4.46
N THR A 76 -6.03 -14.65 5.46
CA THR A 76 -5.01 -15.68 5.26
C THR A 76 -5.61 -16.98 4.79
N ASP A 77 -4.79 -17.85 4.19
CA ASP A 77 -5.26 -19.15 3.69
C ASP A 77 -5.81 -20.04 4.81
N ASP A 78 -5.37 -19.86 6.04
CA ASP A 78 -5.87 -20.57 7.23
C ASP A 78 -7.01 -19.83 7.97
N GLY A 79 -7.55 -18.75 7.36
CA GLY A 79 -8.77 -18.09 7.82
C GLY A 79 -8.60 -16.95 8.81
N ALA A 80 -7.38 -16.51 9.11
CA ALA A 80 -7.16 -15.34 9.96
C ALA A 80 -7.46 -14.05 9.19
N LEU A 81 -8.02 -13.06 9.88
CA LEU A 81 -8.23 -11.72 9.34
C LEU A 81 -7.21 -10.76 9.95
N ILE A 82 -6.48 -10.07 9.09
CA ILE A 82 -5.44 -9.13 9.50
C ILE A 82 -5.78 -7.76 8.91
N GLN A 83 -5.93 -6.76 9.76
CA GLN A 83 -6.12 -5.37 9.33
C GLN A 83 -4.78 -4.71 9.11
N ILE A 84 -4.68 -3.90 8.06
CA ILE A 84 -3.49 -3.12 7.75
C ILE A 84 -3.87 -1.66 7.52
N ARG A 85 -3.15 -0.75 8.16
CA ARG A 85 -3.09 0.64 7.76
C ARG A 85 -1.74 0.89 7.11
N ASN A 86 -1.75 1.28 5.85
CA ASN A 86 -0.54 1.47 5.06
C ASN A 86 -0.45 2.91 4.59
N LYS A 87 0.40 3.69 5.23
CA LYS A 87 0.55 5.12 4.99
C LYS A 87 1.95 5.44 4.51
N GLY A 88 2.06 6.34 3.54
CA GLY A 88 3.35 6.77 3.04
C GLY A 88 3.27 7.76 1.91
N LEU A 89 4.34 7.83 1.12
CA LEU A 89 4.56 8.89 0.16
C LEU A 89 4.85 8.34 -1.22
N ARG A 90 4.27 9.01 -2.24
CA ARG A 90 4.63 8.80 -3.65
C ARG A 90 4.93 10.15 -4.29
N HIS A 91 6.07 10.26 -4.93
CA HIS A 91 6.48 11.45 -5.66
C HIS A 91 7.54 11.12 -6.70
N GLY A 92 7.81 12.06 -7.58
CA GLY A 92 8.83 11.93 -8.61
C GLY A 92 8.85 13.17 -9.50
N PRO A 93 9.62 13.15 -10.59
CA PRO A 93 9.58 14.23 -11.58
C PRO A 93 8.16 14.49 -12.07
N ALA A 94 7.81 15.75 -12.28
CA ALA A 94 6.44 16.15 -12.67
C ALA A 94 5.94 15.38 -13.91
N GLU A 95 6.81 15.19 -14.90
CA GLU A 95 6.49 14.43 -16.12
C GLU A 95 6.11 12.97 -15.81
N VAL A 96 6.86 12.33 -14.93
CA VAL A 96 6.60 10.94 -14.52
C VAL A 96 5.27 10.85 -13.78
N MET A 97 5.01 11.77 -12.86
CA MET A 97 3.77 11.79 -12.10
C MET A 97 2.56 12.08 -13.00
N ASP A 98 2.71 12.90 -14.03
CA ASP A 98 1.66 13.17 -15.02
C ASP A 98 1.36 11.93 -15.86
N ARG A 99 2.38 11.17 -16.25
CA ARG A 99 2.21 9.90 -16.97
C ARG A 99 1.43 8.88 -16.12
N LEU A 100 1.77 8.74 -14.84
CA LEU A 100 1.02 7.89 -13.91
C LEU A 100 -0.45 8.32 -13.79
N ARG A 101 -0.69 9.63 -13.70
CA ARG A 101 -2.05 10.18 -13.60
C ARG A 101 -2.89 9.88 -14.84
N ARG A 102 -2.27 9.86 -16.01
CA ARG A 102 -2.92 9.51 -17.28
C ARG A 102 -3.13 8.00 -17.46
N GLY A 103 -2.68 7.17 -16.52
CA GLY A 103 -2.79 5.73 -16.61
C GLY A 103 -1.76 5.07 -17.52
N GLU A 104 -0.68 5.77 -17.87
CA GLU A 104 0.41 5.20 -18.65
C GLU A 104 1.24 4.25 -17.77
N GLU A 105 1.82 3.24 -18.39
CA GLU A 105 2.74 2.35 -17.71
C GLU A 105 4.08 3.05 -17.50
N VAL A 106 4.51 3.10 -16.24
CA VAL A 106 5.76 3.75 -15.83
C VAL A 106 6.57 2.76 -15.00
N ASP A 107 7.86 2.67 -15.29
CA ASP A 107 8.77 1.86 -14.48
C ASP A 107 8.77 2.40 -13.02
N PRO A 108 8.50 1.55 -12.02
CA PRO A 108 8.54 1.95 -10.61
C PRO A 108 9.87 2.54 -10.15
N ALA A 109 10.95 2.29 -10.86
CA ALA A 109 12.26 2.89 -10.58
C ALA A 109 12.31 4.41 -10.90
N GLU A 110 11.37 4.93 -11.69
CA GLU A 110 11.32 6.34 -12.09
C GLU A 110 10.68 7.25 -11.03
N TYR A 111 10.08 6.68 -9.99
CA TYR A 111 9.44 7.45 -8.92
C TYR A 111 9.67 6.81 -7.55
N TYR A 112 9.44 7.59 -6.52
CA TYR A 112 9.49 7.13 -5.14
C TYR A 112 8.09 6.72 -4.70
N PHE A 113 7.94 5.50 -4.18
CA PHE A 113 6.71 5.04 -3.55
C PHE A 113 7.07 4.13 -2.38
N ARG A 114 7.05 4.68 -1.17
CA ARG A 114 7.39 3.98 0.07
C ARG A 114 6.34 4.25 1.13
N THR A 115 5.96 3.20 1.83
CA THR A 115 4.97 3.29 2.90
C THR A 115 5.42 2.51 4.13
N VAL A 116 4.72 2.74 5.24
CA VAL A 116 4.97 2.08 6.52
C VAL A 116 3.68 1.38 6.94
N PRO A 117 3.52 0.09 6.61
CA PRO A 117 2.33 -0.65 7.01
C PRO A 117 2.35 -0.97 8.51
N GLU A 118 1.23 -0.74 9.16
CA GLU A 118 0.94 -1.12 10.53
C GLU A 118 -0.11 -2.23 10.54
N PHE A 119 0.12 -3.27 11.32
CA PHE A 119 -0.73 -4.45 11.35
C PHE A 119 -1.51 -4.56 12.64
N ILE A 120 -2.74 -5.03 12.54
CA ILE A 120 -3.54 -5.51 13.65
C ILE A 120 -3.88 -6.96 13.34
N ALA A 121 -3.16 -7.87 13.96
CA ALA A 121 -3.34 -9.30 13.78
C ALA A 121 -3.94 -9.93 15.04
N PRO A 122 -4.76 -10.97 14.92
CA PRO A 122 -5.31 -11.69 16.07
C PRO A 122 -4.21 -12.44 16.83
N GLU A 123 -4.50 -12.78 18.07
CA GLU A 123 -3.64 -13.69 18.83
C GLU A 123 -3.46 -15.01 18.09
N GLY A 124 -2.26 -15.55 18.12
CA GLY A 124 -1.93 -16.81 17.45
C GLY A 124 -0.76 -16.68 16.47
N PRO A 125 -0.80 -17.41 15.34
CA PRO A 125 0.37 -17.57 14.47
C PRO A 125 0.83 -16.27 13.78
N TYR A 126 0.00 -15.22 13.75
CA TYR A 126 0.32 -13.95 13.11
C TYR A 126 0.59 -12.81 14.10
N ASP A 127 0.59 -13.07 15.40
CA ASP A 127 0.73 -12.00 16.41
C ASP A 127 2.09 -11.30 16.38
N TRP A 128 3.10 -11.90 15.77
CA TRP A 128 4.41 -11.28 15.56
C TRP A 128 4.32 -10.01 14.69
N LEU A 129 3.28 -9.89 13.86
CA LEU A 129 3.03 -8.68 13.08
C LEU A 129 2.76 -7.46 13.98
N ASN A 130 2.16 -7.67 15.14
CA ASN A 130 1.86 -6.59 16.09
C ASN A 130 3.11 -6.08 16.84
N LYS A 131 4.24 -6.74 16.68
CA LYS A 131 5.45 -6.53 17.48
C LYS A 131 6.66 -6.13 16.65
N SER A 132 6.46 -5.70 15.41
CA SER A 132 7.52 -5.34 14.49
C SER A 132 7.20 -4.08 13.72
N ILE A 133 8.23 -3.42 13.23
CA ILE A 133 8.13 -2.31 12.29
C ILE A 133 8.31 -2.86 10.88
N PHE A 134 7.55 -2.31 9.94
CA PHE A 134 7.59 -2.72 8.54
C PHE A 134 7.76 -1.54 7.61
N VAL A 135 8.35 -1.79 6.46
CA VAL A 135 8.44 -0.85 5.34
C VAL A 135 7.96 -1.53 4.08
N CYS A 136 7.44 -0.73 3.16
CA CYS A 136 6.85 -1.24 1.93
C CYS A 136 7.31 -0.40 0.74
N ALA A 137 7.62 -1.07 -0.37
CA ALA A 137 7.75 -0.45 -1.67
C ALA A 137 6.48 -0.73 -2.48
N GLY A 138 5.99 0.29 -3.19
CA GLY A 138 4.80 0.17 -4.02
C GLY A 138 5.10 0.42 -5.50
N ALA A 139 4.29 -0.18 -6.35
CA ALA A 139 4.23 0.11 -7.77
C ALA A 139 2.77 0.34 -8.17
N ARG A 140 2.50 1.48 -8.81
CA ARG A 140 1.17 1.90 -9.23
C ARG A 140 1.01 1.72 -10.73
N TYR A 141 -0.03 1.01 -11.12
CA TYR A 141 -0.43 0.83 -12.51
C TYR A 141 -1.77 1.54 -12.77
N ALA A 142 -2.28 1.51 -14.00
CA ALA A 142 -3.50 2.21 -14.37
C ALA A 142 -4.70 1.82 -13.47
N SER A 143 -4.89 0.53 -13.24
CA SER A 143 -6.02 -0.02 -12.47
C SER A 143 -5.60 -1.06 -11.43
N SER A 144 -4.31 -1.10 -11.08
CA SER A 144 -3.80 -2.07 -10.12
C SER A 144 -2.63 -1.51 -9.31
N ILE A 145 -2.28 -2.23 -8.27
CA ILE A 145 -1.16 -1.92 -7.40
C ILE A 145 -0.39 -3.19 -7.06
N ARG A 146 0.91 -3.07 -6.90
CA ARG A 146 1.76 -4.10 -6.29
C ARG A 146 2.50 -3.52 -5.11
N LEU A 147 2.66 -4.33 -4.07
CA LEU A 147 3.31 -3.98 -2.82
C LEU A 147 4.29 -5.07 -2.43
N TRP A 148 5.48 -4.67 -1.98
CA TRP A 148 6.46 -5.57 -1.39
C TRP A 148 6.75 -5.09 0.03
N VAL A 149 6.56 -5.96 1.00
CA VAL A 149 6.65 -5.62 2.42
C VAL A 149 7.82 -6.34 3.07
N TRP A 150 8.60 -5.60 3.83
CA TRP A 150 9.72 -6.09 4.63
C TRP A 150 9.53 -5.72 6.09
N ARG A 151 9.95 -6.64 6.96
CA ARG A 151 10.12 -6.38 8.38
C ARG A 151 11.48 -5.72 8.60
N VAL A 152 11.52 -4.71 9.45
CA VAL A 152 12.77 -4.10 9.93
C VAL A 152 13.26 -4.94 11.10
N ALA A 153 14.33 -5.68 10.91
CA ALA A 153 14.89 -6.63 11.89
C ALA A 153 16.11 -6.06 12.60
#